data_6cefdba40370da882a5eef83c0824a26
#
_entry.id   6cefdba40370da882a5eef83c0824a26
#
_cell.length_a   1.000
_cell.length_b   1.000
_cell.length_c   1.000
_cell.angle_alpha   90.00
_cell.angle_beta   90.00
_cell.angle_gamma   90.00
#
_symmetry.space_group_name_H-M   'P 1'
#
loop_
_entity.id
_entity.type
_entity.pdbx_description
1 polymer ?
#
loop_
_entity_poly.entity_id
_entity_poly.type
_entity_poly.pdbx_seq_one_letter_code
_entity_poly.pdbx_strand_id
1 'polypeptide(L)'
;MRHNKKFNHLGRTASHRNAMLANMASSLILSEHKRITTTLAKAKALKKYVEPLITRSKNDTTTSRRVVFRYLQNKYAVKALFGEVAEKVANRPGGYTRVIKLGTRQGDAAEIAFIELVDFDENMAKTQKAAKKTRRSRKATKAEEAPVAETETPATEEAPKAE
;
A
#
# COMPACT_ATOMS: atom_id res chain seq x y z
N MET A 1 10.50 -30.82 17.41
CA MET A 1 9.82 -29.57 17.01
C MET A 1 10.66 -28.81 15.97
N ARG A 2 10.06 -28.25 14.92
CA ARG A 2 10.77 -27.37 13.98
C ARG A 2 10.72 -25.93 14.49
N HIS A 3 11.83 -25.41 14.95
CA HIS A 3 12.00 -24.02 15.31
C HIS A 3 12.44 -23.20 14.09
N ASN A 4 12.18 -21.88 14.07
CA ASN A 4 12.63 -20.92 13.03
C ASN A 4 12.11 -21.13 11.60
N LYS A 5 10.91 -21.65 11.42
CA LYS A 5 10.29 -21.71 10.10
C LYS A 5 9.80 -20.32 9.64
N LYS A 6 10.66 -19.57 8.96
CA LYS A 6 10.38 -18.18 8.54
C LYS A 6 9.47 -18.07 7.31
N PHE A 7 9.31 -19.12 6.52
CA PHE A 7 8.56 -19.11 5.26
C PHE A 7 7.79 -20.42 5.04
N ASN A 8 6.74 -20.34 4.20
CA ASN A 8 5.96 -21.52 3.82
C ASN A 8 6.63 -22.21 2.62
N HIS A 9 6.84 -23.51 2.73
CA HIS A 9 7.42 -24.32 1.64
C HIS A 9 6.46 -24.55 0.46
N LEU A 10 5.16 -24.44 0.66
CA LEU A 10 4.10 -24.63 -0.36
C LEU A 10 4.18 -25.99 -1.06
N GLY A 11 4.72 -27.02 -0.40
CA GLY A 11 4.93 -28.35 -0.99
C GLY A 11 5.92 -28.38 -2.16
N ARG A 12 6.89 -27.43 -2.24
CA ARG A 12 7.78 -27.27 -3.38
C ARG A 12 9.25 -27.23 -2.96
N THR A 13 10.14 -27.64 -3.86
CA THR A 13 11.59 -27.42 -3.74
C THR A 13 11.90 -25.92 -3.77
N ALA A 14 13.09 -25.53 -3.33
CA ALA A 14 13.48 -24.12 -3.24
C ALA A 14 13.46 -23.42 -4.63
N SER A 15 14.03 -24.07 -5.65
CA SER A 15 14.07 -23.52 -7.02
C SER A 15 12.67 -23.36 -7.61
N HIS A 16 11.82 -24.39 -7.52
CA HIS A 16 10.45 -24.35 -8.01
C HIS A 16 9.62 -23.26 -7.29
N ARG A 17 9.77 -23.13 -5.98
CA ARG A 17 9.08 -22.09 -5.20
C ARG A 17 9.49 -20.68 -5.63
N ASN A 18 10.79 -20.45 -5.80
CA ASN A 18 11.31 -19.15 -6.22
C ASN A 18 10.82 -18.79 -7.63
N ALA A 19 10.90 -19.72 -8.58
CA ALA A 19 10.39 -19.52 -9.94
C ALA A 19 8.88 -19.24 -9.95
N MET A 20 8.10 -19.98 -9.18
CA MET A 20 6.67 -19.73 -9.03
C MET A 20 6.37 -18.34 -8.48
N LEU A 21 7.06 -17.90 -7.41
CA LEU A 21 6.86 -16.58 -6.84
C LEU A 21 7.31 -15.46 -7.78
N ALA A 22 8.40 -15.65 -8.52
CA ALA A 22 8.86 -14.70 -9.54
C ALA A 22 7.84 -14.52 -10.67
N ASN A 23 7.28 -15.63 -11.18
CA ASN A 23 6.23 -15.57 -12.20
C ASN A 23 4.96 -14.90 -11.69
N MET A 24 4.50 -15.26 -10.49
CA MET A 24 3.34 -14.62 -9.87
C MET A 24 3.56 -13.13 -9.60
N ALA A 25 4.76 -12.72 -9.17
CA ALA A 25 5.12 -11.33 -8.97
C ALA A 25 5.10 -10.55 -10.29
N SER A 26 5.67 -11.13 -11.35
CA SER A 26 5.65 -10.54 -12.69
C SER A 26 4.21 -10.41 -13.22
N SER A 27 3.37 -11.42 -13.03
CA SER A 27 1.94 -11.37 -13.40
C SER A 27 1.19 -10.28 -12.62
N LEU A 28 1.45 -10.13 -11.32
CA LEU A 28 0.85 -9.08 -10.50
C LEU A 28 1.21 -7.67 -11.00
N ILE A 29 2.48 -7.45 -11.31
CA ILE A 29 2.98 -6.15 -11.78
C ILE A 29 2.49 -5.82 -13.18
N LEU A 30 2.41 -6.81 -14.08
CA LEU A 30 2.00 -6.63 -15.48
C LEU A 30 0.48 -6.62 -15.68
N SER A 31 -0.29 -7.20 -14.75
CA SER A 31 -1.75 -7.20 -14.81
C SER A 31 -2.28 -5.77 -14.92
N GLU A 32 -3.32 -5.56 -15.71
CA GLU A 32 -3.99 -4.28 -15.91
C GLU A 32 -4.46 -3.66 -14.58
N HIS A 33 -5.20 -4.42 -13.80
CA HIS A 33 -5.69 -3.97 -12.49
C HIS A 33 -4.71 -4.21 -11.34
N LYS A 34 -3.46 -4.60 -11.63
CA LYS A 34 -2.43 -4.92 -10.62
C LYS A 34 -2.94 -5.87 -9.52
N ARG A 35 -3.71 -6.89 -9.94
CA ARG A 35 -4.22 -7.94 -9.06
C ARG A 35 -4.21 -9.30 -9.74
N ILE A 36 -4.05 -10.35 -8.94
CA ILE A 36 -4.14 -11.75 -9.38
C ILE A 36 -4.89 -12.59 -8.37
N THR A 37 -5.65 -13.56 -8.85
CA THR A 37 -6.37 -14.54 -8.02
C THR A 37 -5.54 -15.80 -7.85
N THR A 38 -5.40 -16.28 -6.62
CA THR A 38 -4.61 -17.48 -6.29
C THR A 38 -5.07 -18.08 -4.96
N THR A 39 -4.44 -19.18 -4.52
CA THR A 39 -4.72 -19.71 -3.18
C THR A 39 -4.17 -18.82 -2.09
N LEU A 40 -4.86 -18.74 -0.95
CA LEU A 40 -4.52 -17.90 0.18
C LEU A 40 -3.08 -18.09 0.66
N ALA A 41 -2.61 -19.35 0.71
CA ALA A 41 -1.24 -19.67 1.11
C ALA A 41 -0.18 -19.07 0.17
N LYS A 42 -0.44 -19.14 -1.17
CA LYS A 42 0.43 -18.52 -2.18
C LYS A 42 0.37 -17.01 -2.11
N ALA A 43 -0.81 -16.41 -1.96
CA ALA A 43 -0.96 -14.95 -1.82
C ALA A 43 -0.18 -14.41 -0.62
N LYS A 44 -0.27 -15.06 0.55
CA LYS A 44 0.50 -14.70 1.75
C LYS A 44 2.02 -14.82 1.55
N ALA A 45 2.48 -15.84 0.80
CA ALA A 45 3.90 -16.00 0.48
C ALA A 45 4.36 -14.94 -0.52
N LEU A 46 3.54 -14.67 -1.54
CA LEU A 46 3.81 -13.66 -2.56
C LEU A 46 3.93 -12.25 -1.96
N LYS A 47 3.08 -11.89 -1.00
CA LYS A 47 3.19 -10.63 -0.26
C LYS A 47 4.59 -10.41 0.28
N LYS A 48 5.14 -11.38 1.01
CA LYS A 48 6.50 -11.31 1.57
C LYS A 48 7.61 -11.22 0.51
N TYR A 49 7.34 -11.73 -0.70
CA TYR A 49 8.28 -11.71 -1.81
C TYR A 49 8.29 -10.38 -2.55
N VAL A 50 7.09 -9.80 -2.81
CA VAL A 50 6.92 -8.60 -3.64
C VAL A 50 7.21 -7.32 -2.87
N GLU A 51 6.80 -7.20 -1.61
CA GLU A 51 6.94 -5.96 -0.84
C GLU A 51 8.38 -5.42 -0.77
N PRO A 52 9.43 -6.24 -0.53
CA PRO A 52 10.80 -5.77 -0.56
C PRO A 52 11.25 -5.27 -1.95
N LEU A 53 10.72 -5.86 -3.03
CA LEU A 53 11.03 -5.44 -4.40
C LEU A 53 10.42 -4.08 -4.71
N ILE A 54 9.17 -3.84 -4.25
CA ILE A 54 8.50 -2.53 -4.36
C ILE A 54 9.23 -1.48 -3.53
N THR A 55 9.63 -1.78 -2.30
CA THR A 55 10.43 -0.83 -1.51
C THR A 55 11.72 -0.45 -2.22
N ARG A 56 12.39 -1.41 -2.86
CA ARG A 56 13.62 -1.17 -3.60
C ARG A 56 13.40 -0.33 -4.87
N SER A 57 12.23 -0.43 -5.51
CA SER A 57 11.94 0.33 -6.73
C SER A 57 11.79 1.84 -6.50
N LYS A 58 11.59 2.28 -5.27
CA LYS A 58 11.56 3.72 -4.93
C LYS A 58 12.89 4.43 -5.18
N ASN A 59 14.00 3.70 -5.05
CA ASN A 59 15.34 4.20 -5.35
C ASN A 59 15.77 3.70 -6.73
N ASP A 60 15.54 4.51 -7.77
CA ASP A 60 15.86 4.13 -9.15
C ASP A 60 17.35 4.26 -9.43
N THR A 61 18.09 3.24 -9.04
CA THR A 61 19.51 3.09 -9.38
C THR A 61 19.73 1.87 -10.25
N THR A 62 20.80 1.89 -11.05
CA THR A 62 21.20 0.74 -11.88
C THR A 62 21.36 -0.53 -11.02
N THR A 63 21.92 -0.40 -9.83
CA THR A 63 22.08 -1.51 -8.88
C THR A 63 20.72 -2.04 -8.41
N SER A 64 19.78 -1.16 -8.07
CA SER A 64 18.42 -1.55 -7.68
C SER A 64 17.73 -2.31 -8.81
N ARG A 65 17.80 -1.82 -10.06
CA ARG A 65 17.23 -2.49 -11.23
C ARG A 65 17.84 -3.88 -11.46
N ARG A 66 19.17 -4.02 -11.34
CA ARG A 66 19.88 -5.31 -11.49
C ARG A 66 19.44 -6.30 -10.40
N VAL A 67 19.31 -5.86 -9.16
CA VAL A 67 18.86 -6.74 -8.06
C VAL A 67 17.41 -7.18 -8.29
N VAL A 68 16.50 -6.27 -8.60
CA VAL A 68 15.09 -6.61 -8.88
C VAL A 68 15.00 -7.57 -10.08
N PHE A 69 15.76 -7.34 -11.14
CA PHE A 69 15.80 -8.23 -12.29
C PHE A 69 16.27 -9.65 -11.92
N ARG A 70 17.23 -9.79 -11.00
CA ARG A 70 17.66 -11.12 -10.50
C ARG A 70 16.50 -11.91 -9.88
N TYR A 71 15.55 -11.23 -9.22
CA TYR A 71 14.39 -11.88 -8.62
C TYR A 71 13.26 -12.12 -9.61
N LEU A 72 12.93 -11.15 -10.46
CA LEU A 72 11.76 -11.24 -11.35
C LEU A 72 12.06 -11.96 -12.67
N GLN A 73 13.29 -11.89 -13.18
CA GLN A 73 13.74 -12.47 -14.46
C GLN A 73 12.88 -12.03 -15.67
N ASN A 74 12.17 -10.89 -15.54
CA ASN A 74 11.29 -10.34 -16.58
C ASN A 74 11.55 -8.85 -16.77
N LYS A 75 12.03 -8.45 -17.95
CA LYS A 75 12.37 -7.06 -18.29
C LYS A 75 11.16 -6.12 -18.26
N TYR A 76 10.00 -6.61 -18.71
CA TYR A 76 8.78 -5.81 -18.75
C TYR A 76 8.23 -5.54 -17.34
N ALA A 77 8.27 -6.54 -16.46
CA ALA A 77 7.88 -6.37 -15.07
C ALA A 77 8.80 -5.39 -14.34
N VAL A 78 10.11 -5.42 -14.61
CA VAL A 78 11.05 -4.44 -14.04
C VAL A 78 10.75 -3.03 -14.55
N LYS A 79 10.50 -2.86 -15.87
CA LYS A 79 10.16 -1.56 -16.45
C LYS A 79 8.88 -0.99 -15.80
N ALA A 80 7.82 -1.79 -15.69
CA ALA A 80 6.56 -1.37 -15.06
C ALA A 80 6.74 -1.06 -13.57
N LEU A 81 7.56 -1.84 -12.85
CA LEU A 81 7.80 -1.66 -11.43
C LEU A 81 8.52 -0.34 -11.11
N PHE A 82 9.56 0.03 -11.88
CA PHE A 82 10.31 1.29 -11.68
C PHE A 82 9.66 2.51 -12.31
N GLY A 83 8.69 2.34 -13.21
CA GLY A 83 7.87 3.43 -13.74
C GLY A 83 6.57 3.55 -12.96
N GLU A 84 5.48 3.07 -13.55
CA GLU A 84 4.10 3.21 -13.07
C GLU A 84 3.90 2.86 -11.59
N VAL A 85 4.48 1.73 -11.14
CA VAL A 85 4.27 1.27 -9.76
C VAL A 85 5.04 2.15 -8.76
N ALA A 86 6.29 2.48 -9.06
CA ALA A 86 7.13 3.29 -8.17
C ALA A 86 6.53 4.68 -7.92
N GLU A 87 5.99 5.32 -8.96
CA GLU A 87 5.33 6.64 -8.87
C GLU A 87 4.11 6.60 -7.93
N LYS A 88 3.22 5.62 -8.10
CA LYS A 88 2.00 5.51 -7.28
C LYS A 88 2.29 5.18 -5.82
N VAL A 89 3.30 4.35 -5.55
CA VAL A 89 3.63 3.94 -4.18
C VAL A 89 4.64 4.84 -3.46
N ALA A 90 5.12 5.92 -4.10
CA ALA A 90 6.19 6.78 -3.58
C ALA A 90 5.95 7.25 -2.14
N ASN A 91 4.75 7.70 -1.83
CA ASN A 91 4.37 8.27 -0.55
C ASN A 91 4.00 7.22 0.53
N ARG A 92 3.88 5.95 0.17
CA ARG A 92 3.48 4.90 1.11
C ARG A 92 4.71 4.30 1.80
N PRO A 93 4.81 4.29 3.14
CA PRO A 93 5.99 3.79 3.85
C PRO A 93 6.14 2.26 3.77
N GLY A 94 5.05 1.51 3.46
CA GLY A 94 5.02 0.05 3.38
C GLY A 94 3.60 -0.50 3.28
N GLY A 95 3.45 -1.84 3.20
CA GLY A 95 2.14 -2.47 3.07
C GLY A 95 1.49 -2.20 1.71
N TYR A 96 2.26 -2.31 0.65
CA TYR A 96 1.83 -2.01 -0.73
C TYR A 96 0.81 -3.00 -1.26
N THR A 97 0.73 -4.19 -0.66
CA THR A 97 -0.14 -5.27 -1.12
C THR A 97 -1.24 -5.59 -0.13
N ARG A 98 -2.42 -5.89 -0.65
CA ARG A 98 -3.58 -6.36 0.10
C ARG A 98 -3.97 -7.76 -0.37
N VAL A 99 -4.35 -8.62 0.57
CA VAL A 99 -4.87 -9.96 0.27
C VAL A 99 -6.32 -10.02 0.74
N ILE A 100 -7.25 -10.28 -0.16
CA ILE A 100 -8.68 -10.39 0.12
C ILE A 100 -9.12 -11.82 -0.14
N LYS A 101 -9.78 -12.44 0.84
CA LYS A 101 -10.32 -13.81 0.73
C LYS A 101 -11.59 -13.79 -0.11
N LEU A 102 -11.71 -14.75 -1.03
CA LEU A 102 -12.87 -14.91 -1.90
C LEU A 102 -13.77 -16.09 -1.47
N GLY A 103 -13.27 -16.97 -0.62
CA GLY A 103 -13.96 -18.20 -0.22
C GLY A 103 -13.19 -19.45 -0.60
N THR A 104 -13.89 -20.57 -0.71
CA THR A 104 -13.32 -21.87 -1.07
C THR A 104 -13.62 -22.22 -2.52
N ARG A 105 -12.66 -22.87 -3.17
CA ARG A 105 -12.81 -23.38 -4.55
C ARG A 105 -13.59 -24.69 -4.54
N GLN A 106 -14.55 -24.82 -5.46
CA GLN A 106 -15.25 -26.09 -5.68
C GLN A 106 -14.25 -27.16 -6.15
N GLY A 107 -14.45 -28.38 -5.69
CA GLY A 107 -13.62 -29.52 -6.02
C GLY A 107 -12.57 -29.88 -5.00
N ASP A 108 -11.73 -28.96 -4.58
CA ASP A 108 -10.64 -29.20 -3.61
C ASP A 108 -10.75 -28.42 -2.29
N ALA A 109 -11.83 -27.64 -2.11
CA ALA A 109 -12.08 -26.81 -0.94
C ALA A 109 -10.88 -25.89 -0.55
N ALA A 110 -9.99 -25.61 -1.50
CA ALA A 110 -8.85 -24.72 -1.25
C ALA A 110 -9.32 -23.27 -1.03
N GLU A 111 -8.83 -22.60 0.01
CA GLU A 111 -9.10 -21.18 0.23
C GLU A 111 -8.48 -20.35 -0.90
N ILE A 112 -9.31 -19.57 -1.60
CA ILE A 112 -8.91 -18.65 -2.66
C ILE A 112 -8.88 -17.25 -2.11
N ALA A 113 -7.91 -16.47 -2.59
CA ALA A 113 -7.77 -15.05 -2.33
C ALA A 113 -7.26 -14.36 -3.59
N PHE A 114 -7.57 -13.09 -3.74
CA PHE A 114 -6.79 -12.26 -4.64
C PHE A 114 -5.80 -11.39 -3.86
N ILE A 115 -4.68 -11.13 -4.48
CA ILE A 115 -3.68 -10.15 -4.02
C ILE A 115 -3.63 -9.02 -5.03
N GLU A 116 -3.59 -7.79 -4.52
CA GLU A 116 -3.60 -6.57 -5.31
C GLU A 116 -2.63 -5.53 -4.76
N LEU A 117 -2.26 -4.56 -5.59
CA LEU A 117 -1.56 -3.35 -5.17
C LEU A 117 -2.60 -2.32 -4.71
N VAL A 118 -2.49 -1.87 -3.46
CA VAL A 118 -3.49 -1.01 -2.80
C VAL A 118 -3.70 0.32 -3.51
N ASP A 119 -2.63 0.90 -4.06
CA ASP A 119 -2.65 2.22 -4.68
C ASP A 119 -3.22 2.23 -6.11
N PHE A 120 -3.58 1.07 -6.64
CA PHE A 120 -4.21 0.89 -7.95
C PHE A 120 -5.72 0.62 -7.86
N ASP A 121 -6.26 0.46 -6.64
CA ASP A 121 -7.69 0.24 -6.42
C ASP A 121 -8.38 1.57 -6.07
N GLU A 122 -9.00 2.21 -7.07
CA GLU A 122 -9.69 3.48 -6.94
C GLU A 122 -10.92 3.41 -6.03
N ASN A 123 -11.58 2.27 -5.94
CA ASN A 123 -12.78 2.09 -5.14
C ASN A 123 -12.49 2.09 -3.64
N MET A 124 -11.30 1.66 -3.24
CA MET A 124 -10.89 1.58 -1.83
C MET A 124 -10.08 2.82 -1.37
N ALA A 125 -9.56 3.62 -2.30
CA ALA A 125 -8.84 4.85 -1.98
C ALA A 125 -9.76 5.92 -1.35
N LYS A 126 -11.06 5.89 -1.67
CA LYS A 126 -12.06 6.86 -1.18
C LYS A 126 -12.55 6.60 0.25
N THR A 127 -12.22 5.49 0.88
CA THR A 127 -12.62 5.21 2.26
C THR A 127 -11.49 5.48 3.25
N GLN A 128 -10.96 6.68 3.26
CA GLN A 128 -10.39 7.20 4.52
C GLN A 128 -11.59 7.47 5.44
N LYS A 129 -11.96 6.47 6.23
CA LYS A 129 -12.95 6.65 7.30
C LYS A 129 -12.45 7.81 8.15
N ALA A 130 -13.23 8.89 8.17
CA ALA A 130 -13.02 9.97 9.13
C ALA A 130 -12.78 9.34 10.51
N ALA A 131 -11.63 9.62 11.10
CA ALA A 131 -11.25 9.05 12.40
C ALA A 131 -12.39 9.35 13.36
N LYS A 132 -13.05 8.31 13.90
CA LYS A 132 -14.09 8.49 14.91
C LYS A 132 -13.42 9.19 16.07
N LYS A 133 -13.73 10.49 16.29
CA LYS A 133 -13.28 11.25 17.44
C LYS A 133 -13.66 10.46 18.69
N THR A 134 -12.67 9.97 19.42
CA THR A 134 -12.89 9.24 20.67
C THR A 134 -13.52 10.18 21.69
N ARG A 135 -14.24 9.63 22.67
CA ARG A 135 -14.92 10.42 23.72
C ARG A 135 -13.96 11.38 24.46
N ARG A 136 -12.67 11.08 24.45
CA ARG A 136 -11.61 11.90 25.05
C ARG A 136 -11.26 13.15 24.23
N SER A 137 -11.31 13.08 22.89
CA SER A 137 -11.07 14.24 22.01
C SER A 137 -12.27 15.21 22.00
N ARG A 138 -13.49 14.73 22.29
CA ARG A 138 -14.68 15.60 22.42
C ARG A 138 -14.66 16.47 23.67
N LYS A 139 -13.96 16.03 24.73
CA LYS A 139 -13.85 16.82 25.98
C LYS A 139 -12.80 17.94 25.88
N ALA A 140 -11.77 17.76 25.06
CA ALA A 140 -10.73 18.77 24.85
C ALA A 140 -11.21 19.95 23.98
N THR A 141 -12.08 19.71 22.99
CA THR A 141 -12.64 20.77 22.15
C THR A 141 -13.73 21.61 22.83
N LYS A 142 -14.31 21.13 23.93
CA LYS A 142 -15.34 21.89 24.67
C LYS A 142 -14.76 22.83 25.72
N ALA A 143 -13.46 22.77 25.99
CA ALA A 143 -12.78 23.65 26.96
C ALA A 143 -12.19 24.93 26.32
N GLU A 144 -12.25 25.07 24.98
CA GLU A 144 -11.64 26.19 24.23
C GLU A 144 -12.67 27.18 23.67
N GLU A 145 -13.97 26.97 23.96
CA GLU A 145 -15.05 27.94 23.70
C GLU A 145 -15.59 28.48 25.03
N ALA A 146 -14.86 29.40 25.65
CA ALA A 146 -15.41 30.32 26.63
C ALA A 146 -15.23 31.75 26.07
N PRO A 147 -16.27 32.60 26.15
CA PRO A 147 -16.36 33.83 25.37
C PRO A 147 -15.46 34.94 25.95
N VAL A 148 -14.76 35.57 25.05
CA VAL A 148 -14.15 36.88 25.38
C VAL A 148 -15.18 37.93 25.08
N ALA A 149 -15.60 38.62 26.13
CA ALA A 149 -16.56 39.71 26.13
C ALA A 149 -16.08 40.90 25.30
N GLU A 150 -17.07 41.47 24.64
CA GLU A 150 -17.07 42.79 24.00
C GLU A 150 -16.53 43.91 24.94
N THR A 151 -15.71 44.78 24.39
CA THR A 151 -15.67 46.18 24.83
C THR A 151 -15.63 47.05 23.56
N GLU A 152 -16.75 47.71 23.35
CA GLU A 152 -16.95 48.86 22.47
C GLU A 152 -16.00 50.04 22.96
N THR A 153 -15.52 50.86 22.13
CA THR A 153 -15.86 52.05 21.37
C THR A 153 -14.80 53.15 21.59
N PRO A 154 -14.86 54.29 20.99
CA PRO A 154 -15.32 54.74 19.68
C PRO A 154 -14.34 55.68 18.93
N ALA A 155 -14.71 55.96 17.69
CA ALA A 155 -14.40 57.04 16.77
C ALA A 155 -13.56 58.25 17.18
N THR A 156 -12.75 58.76 16.22
CA THR A 156 -12.70 60.15 15.77
C THR A 156 -11.82 60.22 14.52
N GLU A 157 -12.42 60.53 13.41
CA GLU A 157 -12.27 61.62 12.48
C GLU A 157 -10.87 62.31 12.38
N GLU A 158 -10.25 62.30 11.21
CA GLU A 158 -10.03 63.46 10.38
C GLU A 158 -9.07 63.15 9.21
N ALA A 159 -9.52 63.32 8.00
CA ALA A 159 -8.68 63.72 6.88
C ALA A 159 -8.48 65.24 6.93
N PRO A 160 -7.53 65.90 6.26
CA PRO A 160 -7.38 65.87 4.81
C PRO A 160 -5.96 66.22 4.25
N LYS A 161 -5.86 66.00 2.91
CA LYS A 161 -5.22 66.80 1.84
C LYS A 161 -3.71 67.06 1.79
N ALA A 162 -3.29 66.75 0.59
CA ALA A 162 -2.50 67.55 -0.37
C ALA A 162 -0.98 67.78 -0.12
N GLU A 163 -0.17 67.31 -0.97
CA GLU A 163 0.46 67.91 -2.16
C GLU A 163 1.14 66.84 -2.99
#